data_4854d255f95c07b8d47c7723e8a52255
#
_entry.id   4854d255f95c07b8d47c7723e8a52255
#
_cell.length_a   1.000
_cell.length_b   1.000
_cell.length_c   1.000
_cell.angle_alpha   90.00
_cell.angle_beta   90.00
_cell.angle_gamma   90.00
#
_symmetry.space_group_name_H-M   'P 1'
#
loop_
_entity.id
_entity.type
_entity.pdbx_description
1 polymer ?
#
loop_
_entity_poly.entity_id
_entity_poly.type
_entity_poly.pdbx_seq_one_letter_code
_entity_poly.pdbx_strand_id
1 'polypeptide(L)'
;VAGALVGFFLGGRMIDRFGTKYVFLCCHFGFGIILLLFLCRNLFTDEIRIVVGILTILFGMVQAASSIAMTSETLALIPPKNKSLATGLWFTLYSGGTGLSGILSGQALELGVFNESWIWLGQSMSSYDGLLLLSGTMVLLMTVTLGMIPSMIKKVPAGWIPQSS
;
A
#
# COMPACT_ATOMS: atom_id res chain seq x y z
N VAL A 1 -5.86 13.66 5.33
CA VAL A 1 -6.00 13.51 6.79
C VAL A 1 -7.27 12.74 7.16
N ALA A 2 -8.48 13.16 6.70
CA ALA A 2 -9.75 12.52 7.09
C ALA A 2 -9.79 11.01 6.76
N GLY A 3 -9.40 10.61 5.53
CA GLY A 3 -9.34 9.20 5.14
C GLY A 3 -8.41 8.37 6.01
N ALA A 4 -7.26 8.93 6.41
CA ALA A 4 -6.30 8.23 7.25
C ALA A 4 -6.85 7.95 8.66
N LEU A 5 -7.56 8.90 9.28
CA LEU A 5 -8.19 8.69 10.60
C LEU A 5 -9.18 7.53 10.58
N VAL A 6 -10.04 7.50 9.57
CA VAL A 6 -11.00 6.40 9.38
C VAL A 6 -10.26 5.09 9.11
N GLY A 7 -9.20 5.14 8.29
CA GLY A 7 -8.38 3.98 7.95
C GLY A 7 -7.67 3.37 9.15
N PHE A 8 -7.14 4.17 10.07
CA PHE A 8 -6.55 3.70 11.31
C PHE A 8 -7.55 2.95 12.18
N PHE A 9 -8.74 3.52 12.37
CA PHE A 9 -9.77 2.90 13.20
C PHE A 9 -10.30 1.60 12.60
N LEU A 10 -10.68 1.63 11.31
CA LEU A 10 -11.20 0.45 10.62
C LEU A 10 -10.12 -0.62 10.44
N GLY A 11 -8.88 -0.21 10.09
CA GLY A 11 -7.76 -1.12 9.90
C GLY A 11 -7.44 -1.91 11.17
N GLY A 12 -7.35 -1.24 12.34
CA GLY A 12 -7.16 -1.92 13.61
C GLY A 12 -8.23 -2.97 13.88
N ARG A 13 -9.51 -2.58 13.73
CA ARG A 13 -10.64 -3.49 13.94
C ARG A 13 -10.66 -4.68 12.96
N MET A 14 -10.28 -4.47 11.72
CA MET A 14 -10.18 -5.52 10.72
C MET A 14 -9.03 -6.49 11.02
N ILE A 15 -7.90 -5.99 11.50
CA ILE A 15 -6.75 -6.81 11.91
C ILE A 15 -7.13 -7.73 13.06
N ASP A 16 -7.83 -7.21 14.08
CA ASP A 16 -8.28 -8.01 15.22
C ASP A 16 -9.24 -9.12 14.80
N ARG A 17 -10.09 -8.86 13.79
CA ARG A 17 -11.10 -9.81 13.34
C ARG A 17 -10.59 -10.82 12.31
N PHE A 18 -9.84 -10.37 11.32
CA PHE A 18 -9.45 -11.18 10.15
C PHE A 18 -7.97 -11.58 10.15
N GLY A 19 -7.17 -10.92 10.97
CA GLY A 19 -5.72 -11.08 11.03
C GLY A 19 -4.98 -10.18 10.04
N THR A 20 -3.73 -9.90 10.37
CA THR A 20 -2.86 -8.94 9.67
C THR A 20 -2.64 -9.27 8.20
N LYS A 21 -2.39 -10.54 7.86
CA LYS A 21 -2.12 -10.96 6.47
C LYS A 21 -3.27 -10.62 5.53
N TYR A 22 -4.51 -10.95 5.92
CA TYR A 22 -5.67 -10.70 5.06
C TYR A 22 -5.93 -9.21 4.87
N VAL A 23 -5.81 -8.43 5.95
CA VAL A 23 -5.98 -6.97 5.88
C VAL A 23 -4.89 -6.35 4.99
N PHE A 24 -3.64 -6.79 5.13
CA PHE A 24 -2.53 -6.34 4.30
C PHE A 24 -2.78 -6.61 2.81
N LEU A 25 -3.19 -7.83 2.46
CA LEU A 25 -3.49 -8.20 1.08
C LEU A 25 -4.67 -7.40 0.51
N CYS A 26 -5.76 -7.27 1.28
CA CYS A 26 -6.92 -6.46 0.88
C CYS A 26 -6.53 -4.99 0.66
N CYS A 27 -5.71 -4.42 1.53
CA CYS A 27 -5.24 -3.05 1.38
C CYS A 27 -4.39 -2.87 0.12
N HIS A 28 -3.45 -3.79 -0.15
CA HIS A 28 -2.61 -3.70 -1.35
C HIS A 28 -3.41 -3.91 -2.63
N PHE A 29 -4.37 -4.82 -2.62
CA PHE A 29 -5.31 -4.96 -3.73
C PHE A 29 -6.11 -3.67 -3.94
N GLY A 30 -6.61 -3.07 -2.85
CA GLY A 30 -7.29 -1.78 -2.87
C GLY A 30 -6.40 -0.66 -3.43
N PHE A 31 -5.12 -0.62 -3.06
CA PHE A 31 -4.16 0.33 -3.63
C PHE A 31 -4.06 0.22 -5.14
N GLY A 32 -3.84 -0.98 -5.64
CA GLY A 32 -3.72 -1.21 -7.08
C GLY A 32 -4.96 -0.76 -7.83
N ILE A 33 -6.16 -1.10 -7.31
CA ILE A 33 -7.43 -0.67 -7.91
C ILE A 33 -7.56 0.86 -7.88
N ILE A 34 -7.29 1.52 -6.74
CA ILE A 34 -7.42 2.97 -6.63
C ILE A 34 -6.47 3.67 -7.60
N LEU A 35 -5.21 3.22 -7.73
CA LEU A 35 -4.26 3.76 -8.68
C LEU A 35 -4.77 3.64 -10.13
N LEU A 36 -5.36 2.49 -10.49
CA LEU A 36 -5.95 2.30 -11.82
C LEU A 36 -7.21 3.16 -12.01
N LEU A 37 -8.03 3.35 -10.96
CA LEU A 37 -9.19 4.24 -11.02
C LEU A 37 -8.80 5.72 -11.23
N PHE A 38 -7.62 6.14 -10.76
CA PHE A 38 -7.12 7.47 -11.09
C PHE A 38 -6.92 7.70 -12.59
N LEU A 39 -6.67 6.65 -13.38
CA LEU A 39 -6.59 6.76 -14.83
C LEU A 39 -7.96 7.07 -15.46
N CYS A 40 -9.04 6.66 -14.82
CA CYS A 40 -10.41 6.90 -15.28
C CYS A 40 -10.95 8.29 -14.89
N ARG A 41 -10.17 9.12 -14.16
CA ARG A 41 -10.63 10.44 -13.66
C ARG A 41 -11.13 11.37 -14.78
N ASN A 42 -10.50 11.31 -15.95
CA ASN A 42 -10.83 12.17 -17.08
C ASN A 42 -12.14 11.77 -17.78
N LEU A 43 -12.71 10.60 -17.47
CA LEU A 43 -14.05 10.20 -17.97
C LEU A 43 -15.16 11.02 -17.31
N PHE A 44 -14.88 11.67 -16.17
CA PHE A 44 -15.83 12.46 -15.38
C PHE A 44 -15.44 13.94 -15.43
N THR A 45 -15.42 14.53 -16.61
CA THR A 45 -14.92 15.91 -16.84
C THR A 45 -15.61 16.96 -15.96
N ASP A 46 -16.93 16.85 -15.79
CA ASP A 46 -17.71 17.82 -15.00
C ASP A 46 -17.53 17.64 -13.49
N GLU A 47 -17.27 16.41 -13.05
CA GLU A 47 -17.19 16.02 -11.64
C GLU A 47 -15.77 15.62 -11.20
N ILE A 48 -14.75 15.93 -11.99
CA ILE A 48 -13.37 15.48 -11.80
C ILE A 48 -12.84 15.78 -10.39
N ARG A 49 -13.18 16.94 -9.81
CA ARG A 49 -12.73 17.34 -8.47
C ARG A 49 -13.30 16.42 -7.39
N ILE A 50 -14.56 16.04 -7.53
CA ILE A 50 -15.25 15.15 -6.57
C ILE A 50 -14.65 13.75 -6.69
N VAL A 51 -14.50 13.25 -7.90
CA VAL A 51 -13.91 11.91 -8.16
C VAL A 51 -12.50 11.82 -7.59
N VAL A 52 -11.63 12.77 -7.90
CA VAL A 52 -10.26 12.83 -7.36
C VAL A 52 -10.25 12.96 -5.84
N GLY A 53 -11.15 13.77 -5.27
CA GLY A 53 -11.30 13.92 -3.83
C GLY A 53 -11.68 12.61 -3.14
N ILE A 54 -12.67 11.89 -3.67
CA ILE A 54 -13.10 10.58 -3.14
C ILE A 54 -11.95 9.55 -3.24
N LEU A 55 -11.30 9.45 -4.41
CA LEU A 55 -10.18 8.53 -4.60
C LEU A 55 -9.03 8.83 -3.62
N THR A 56 -8.73 10.10 -3.39
CA THR A 56 -7.68 10.51 -2.43
C THR A 56 -8.05 10.14 -0.99
N ILE A 57 -9.32 10.29 -0.60
CA ILE A 57 -9.79 9.87 0.74
C ILE A 57 -9.68 8.35 0.88
N LEU A 58 -10.14 7.59 -0.11
CA LEU A 58 -10.06 6.13 -0.12
C LEU A 58 -8.59 5.66 -0.09
N PHE A 59 -7.72 6.29 -0.87
CA PHE A 59 -6.29 6.01 -0.86
C PHE A 59 -5.68 6.22 0.53
N GLY A 60 -5.95 7.36 1.17
CA GLY A 60 -5.48 7.63 2.52
C GLY A 60 -6.01 6.65 3.57
N MET A 61 -7.25 6.18 3.41
CA MET A 61 -7.86 5.18 4.29
C MET A 61 -7.16 3.83 4.17
N VAL A 62 -6.96 3.36 2.95
CA VAL A 62 -6.29 2.08 2.66
C VAL A 62 -4.82 2.13 3.08
N GLN A 63 -4.15 3.27 2.88
CA GLN A 63 -2.77 3.48 3.31
C GLN A 63 -2.61 3.38 4.83
N ALA A 64 -3.49 4.02 5.58
CA ALA A 64 -3.47 3.99 7.04
C ALA A 64 -3.70 2.56 7.56
N ALA A 65 -4.68 1.84 7.02
CA ALA A 65 -4.94 0.45 7.39
C ALA A 65 -3.76 -0.48 7.06
N SER A 66 -3.14 -0.31 5.89
CA SER A 66 -1.95 -1.07 5.48
C SER A 66 -0.76 -0.81 6.40
N SER A 67 -0.53 0.44 6.82
CA SER A 67 0.59 0.78 7.70
C SER A 67 0.47 0.14 9.08
N ILE A 68 -0.75 0.05 9.64
CA ILE A 68 -0.97 -0.70 10.89
C ILE A 68 -0.69 -2.19 10.69
N ALA A 69 -1.23 -2.78 9.63
CA ALA A 69 -1.02 -4.20 9.34
C ALA A 69 0.48 -4.52 9.21
N MET A 70 1.21 -3.70 8.46
CA MET A 70 2.65 -3.85 8.26
C MET A 70 3.44 -3.70 9.56
N THR A 71 3.11 -2.70 10.38
CA THR A 71 3.76 -2.47 11.67
C THR A 71 3.48 -3.64 12.62
N SER A 72 2.25 -4.13 12.68
CA SER A 72 1.86 -5.26 13.54
C SER A 72 2.60 -6.54 13.17
N GLU A 73 2.72 -6.85 11.87
CA GLU A 73 3.49 -8.02 11.39
C GLU A 73 4.97 -7.87 11.71
N THR A 74 5.54 -6.70 11.47
CA THR A 74 6.96 -6.43 11.75
C THR A 74 7.26 -6.63 13.23
N LEU A 75 6.43 -6.06 14.12
CA LEU A 75 6.62 -6.21 15.56
C LEU A 75 6.44 -7.65 16.05
N ALA A 76 5.59 -8.43 15.40
CA ALA A 76 5.39 -9.86 15.71
C ALA A 76 6.58 -10.72 15.28
N LEU A 77 7.31 -10.34 14.24
CA LEU A 77 8.48 -11.07 13.72
C LEU A 77 9.77 -10.76 14.48
N ILE A 78 9.84 -9.62 15.18
CA ILE A 78 11.07 -9.18 15.84
C ILE A 78 11.22 -9.87 17.20
N PRO A 79 12.33 -10.61 17.45
CA PRO A 79 12.61 -11.21 18.74
C PRO A 79 12.75 -10.15 19.85
N PRO A 80 12.27 -10.43 21.10
CA PRO A 80 12.30 -9.45 22.18
C PRO A 80 13.69 -8.89 22.49
N LYS A 81 14.74 -9.71 22.33
CA LYS A 81 16.12 -9.37 22.70
C LYS A 81 16.73 -8.25 21.85
N ASN A 82 16.29 -8.09 20.57
CA ASN A 82 16.91 -7.16 19.62
C ASN A 82 15.88 -6.19 18.99
N LYS A 83 14.82 -5.85 19.70
CA LYS A 83 13.73 -5.02 19.18
C LYS A 83 14.19 -3.69 18.57
N SER A 84 15.00 -2.94 19.30
CA SER A 84 15.45 -1.62 18.86
C SER A 84 16.27 -1.68 17.56
N LEU A 85 17.23 -2.61 17.49
CA LEU A 85 18.07 -2.78 16.31
C LEU A 85 17.24 -3.21 15.08
N ALA A 86 16.38 -4.21 15.25
CA ALA A 86 15.55 -4.72 14.17
C ALA A 86 14.52 -3.70 13.70
N THR A 87 13.91 -2.94 14.63
CA THR A 87 13.00 -1.85 14.28
C THR A 87 13.74 -0.73 13.53
N GLY A 88 14.94 -0.35 14.00
CA GLY A 88 15.78 0.64 13.32
C GLY A 88 16.15 0.22 11.89
N LEU A 89 16.59 -1.03 11.72
CA LEU A 89 16.92 -1.58 10.41
C LEU A 89 15.70 -1.59 9.48
N TRP A 90 14.54 -2.02 9.99
CA TRP A 90 13.31 -2.02 9.21
C TRP A 90 12.92 -0.61 8.75
N PHE A 91 12.94 0.39 9.64
CA PHE A 91 12.65 1.78 9.26
C PHE A 91 13.65 2.32 8.25
N THR A 92 14.93 1.98 8.38
CA THR A 92 15.97 2.39 7.43
C THR A 92 15.70 1.80 6.04
N LEU A 93 15.40 0.51 5.96
CA LEU A 93 15.08 -0.17 4.69
C LEU A 93 13.78 0.38 4.08
N TYR A 94 12.74 0.59 4.89
CA TYR A 94 11.48 1.15 4.44
C TYR A 94 11.64 2.57 3.89
N SER A 95 12.29 3.46 4.66
CA SER A 95 12.52 4.85 4.25
C SER A 95 13.48 4.95 3.06
N GLY A 96 14.53 4.13 3.06
CA GLY A 96 15.47 4.03 1.94
C GLY A 96 14.79 3.56 0.65
N GLY A 97 13.95 2.52 0.74
CA GLY A 97 13.15 2.03 -0.39
C GLY A 97 12.19 3.08 -0.92
N THR A 98 11.52 3.81 -0.02
CA THR A 98 10.59 4.90 -0.40
C THR A 98 11.34 6.04 -1.09
N GLY A 99 12.48 6.47 -0.54
CA GLY A 99 13.31 7.52 -1.15
C GLY A 99 13.86 7.09 -2.52
N LEU A 100 14.37 5.87 -2.61
CA LEU A 100 14.91 5.33 -3.86
C LEU A 100 13.81 5.21 -4.93
N SER A 101 12.61 4.77 -4.58
CA SER A 101 11.49 4.69 -5.54
C SER A 101 11.11 6.06 -6.08
N GLY A 102 11.14 7.11 -5.24
CA GLY A 102 10.92 8.49 -5.68
C GLY A 102 11.95 8.97 -6.69
N ILE A 103 13.24 8.72 -6.41
CA ILE A 103 14.35 9.06 -7.31
C ILE A 103 14.21 8.31 -8.64
N LEU A 104 14.00 7.01 -8.60
CA LEU A 104 13.85 6.20 -9.82
C LEU A 104 12.63 6.62 -10.65
N SER A 105 11.51 6.93 -10.02
CA SER A 105 10.31 7.42 -10.70
C SER A 105 10.56 8.78 -11.35
N GLY A 106 11.24 9.70 -10.64
CA GLY A 106 11.63 11.00 -11.20
C GLY A 106 12.54 10.86 -12.41
N GLN A 107 13.59 10.03 -12.29
CA GLN A 107 14.51 9.76 -13.41
C GLN A 107 13.82 9.10 -14.60
N ALA A 108 12.89 8.16 -14.36
CA ALA A 108 12.15 7.52 -15.43
C ALA A 108 11.27 8.51 -16.21
N LEU A 109 10.68 9.51 -15.53
CA LEU A 109 9.95 10.59 -16.18
C LEU A 109 10.88 11.52 -16.95
N GLU A 110 12.02 11.90 -16.35
CA GLU A 110 13.01 12.81 -16.98
C GLU A 110 13.67 12.20 -18.21
N LEU A 111 13.96 10.90 -18.19
CA LEU A 111 14.52 10.16 -19.32
C LEU A 111 13.48 9.81 -20.41
N GLY A 112 12.23 10.21 -20.24
CA GLY A 112 11.18 9.96 -21.22
C GLY A 112 10.83 8.47 -21.39
N VAL A 113 11.01 7.66 -20.34
CA VAL A 113 10.63 6.22 -20.35
C VAL A 113 9.14 6.05 -20.63
N PHE A 114 8.34 7.01 -20.20
CA PHE A 114 6.90 7.07 -20.47
C PHE A 114 6.63 8.11 -21.56
N ASN A 115 5.76 7.74 -22.50
CA ASN A 115 5.34 8.67 -23.55
C ASN A 115 4.73 9.94 -22.95
N GLU A 116 5.12 11.10 -23.47
CA GLU A 116 4.60 12.40 -23.01
C GLU A 116 3.10 12.55 -23.23
N SER A 117 2.58 11.92 -24.30
CA SER A 117 1.14 11.87 -24.57
C SER A 117 0.76 10.55 -25.24
N TRP A 118 -0.31 9.93 -24.76
CA TRP A 118 -0.89 8.72 -25.33
C TRP A 118 -2.41 8.74 -25.15
N ILE A 119 -3.11 7.93 -25.93
CA ILE A 119 -4.58 7.89 -25.87
C ILE A 119 -5.02 6.57 -25.27
N TRP A 120 -5.87 6.65 -24.24
CA TRP A 120 -6.51 5.49 -23.61
C TRP A 120 -7.99 5.77 -23.40
N LEU A 121 -8.87 4.88 -23.90
CA LEU A 121 -10.33 5.07 -23.89
C LEU A 121 -10.79 6.42 -24.43
N GLY A 122 -10.11 6.93 -25.48
CA GLY A 122 -10.43 8.23 -26.08
C GLY A 122 -9.95 9.45 -25.26
N GLN A 123 -9.22 9.24 -24.17
CA GLN A 123 -8.70 10.28 -23.28
C GLN A 123 -7.20 10.50 -23.53
N SER A 124 -6.79 11.75 -23.51
CA SER A 124 -5.37 12.11 -23.55
C SER A 124 -4.74 11.85 -22.17
N MET A 125 -3.72 11.03 -22.16
CA MET A 125 -2.95 10.64 -20.97
C MET A 125 -1.55 11.24 -21.03
N SER A 126 -0.95 11.47 -19.89
CA SER A 126 0.41 12.01 -19.70
C SER A 126 1.40 10.93 -19.25
N SER A 127 2.68 11.28 -19.19
CA SER A 127 3.74 10.41 -18.62
C SER A 127 3.43 9.99 -17.17
N TYR A 128 2.80 10.85 -16.38
CA TYR A 128 2.38 10.53 -15.01
C TYR A 128 1.31 9.43 -14.98
N ASP A 129 0.45 9.38 -15.97
CA ASP A 129 -0.56 8.33 -16.09
C ASP A 129 0.08 6.99 -16.43
N GLY A 130 1.15 6.99 -17.21
CA GLY A 130 2.00 5.82 -17.45
C GLY A 130 2.63 5.30 -16.16
N LEU A 131 3.13 6.20 -15.31
CA LEU A 131 3.68 5.84 -14.01
C LEU A 131 2.61 5.27 -13.07
N LEU A 132 1.40 5.84 -13.05
CA LEU A 132 0.27 5.31 -12.28
C LEU A 132 -0.14 3.91 -12.75
N LEU A 133 -0.19 3.70 -14.06
CA LEU A 133 -0.50 2.39 -14.66
C LEU A 133 0.53 1.34 -14.24
N LEU A 134 1.82 1.65 -14.38
CA LEU A 134 2.90 0.77 -13.97
C LEU A 134 2.82 0.46 -12.47
N SER A 135 2.69 1.49 -11.63
CA SER A 135 2.63 1.33 -10.18
C SER A 135 1.43 0.51 -9.74
N GLY A 136 0.23 0.79 -10.27
CA GLY A 136 -0.99 0.04 -9.98
C GLY A 136 -0.87 -1.44 -10.37
N THR A 137 -0.34 -1.70 -11.56
CA THR A 137 -0.13 -3.07 -12.06
C THR A 137 0.90 -3.82 -11.21
N MET A 138 2.02 -3.18 -10.86
CA MET A 138 3.06 -3.77 -10.00
C MET A 138 2.52 -4.12 -8.61
N VAL A 139 1.73 -3.23 -7.99
CA VAL A 139 1.11 -3.49 -6.68
C VAL A 139 0.15 -4.67 -6.76
N LEU A 140 -0.67 -4.77 -7.80
CA LEU A 140 -1.57 -5.91 -7.99
C LEU A 140 -0.80 -7.21 -8.20
N LEU A 141 0.26 -7.19 -9.03
CA LEU A 141 1.11 -8.35 -9.25
C LEU A 141 1.76 -8.82 -7.94
N MET A 142 2.34 -7.88 -7.18
CA MET A 142 2.92 -8.19 -5.86
C MET A 142 1.88 -8.74 -4.89
N THR A 143 0.65 -8.23 -4.91
CA THR A 143 -0.43 -8.72 -4.05
C THR A 143 -0.77 -10.18 -4.36
N VAL A 144 -0.83 -10.54 -5.64
CA VAL A 144 -1.07 -11.93 -6.06
C VAL A 144 0.07 -12.83 -5.62
N THR A 145 1.33 -12.44 -5.87
CA THR A 145 2.50 -13.24 -5.49
C THR A 145 2.60 -13.42 -3.97
N LEU A 146 2.42 -12.35 -3.19
CA LEU A 146 2.41 -12.42 -1.71
C LEU A 146 1.22 -13.25 -1.18
N GLY A 147 0.07 -13.20 -1.85
CA GLY A 147 -1.10 -14.02 -1.51
C GLY A 147 -0.82 -15.53 -1.62
N MET A 148 0.01 -15.93 -2.58
CA MET A 148 0.41 -17.33 -2.80
C MET A 148 1.40 -17.85 -1.75
N ILE A 149 2.11 -16.98 -1.03
CA ILE A 149 3.06 -17.39 0.00
C ILE A 149 2.27 -17.82 1.26
N PRO A 150 2.47 -19.05 1.78
CA PRO A 150 1.84 -19.48 3.02
C PRO A 150 2.22 -18.55 4.17
N SER A 151 1.29 -18.26 5.09
CA SER A 151 1.62 -17.45 6.25
C SER A 151 2.63 -18.21 7.14
N MET A 152 3.82 -17.66 7.27
CA MET A 152 4.88 -18.24 8.10
C MET A 152 4.61 -18.04 9.61
N ILE A 153 3.72 -17.12 9.97
CA ILE A 153 3.40 -16.81 11.36
C ILE A 153 2.29 -17.76 11.81
N LYS A 154 2.63 -18.70 12.67
CA LYS A 154 1.64 -19.51 13.38
C LYS A 154 0.87 -18.59 14.33
N LYS A 155 -0.46 -18.56 14.23
CA LYS A 155 -1.30 -17.91 15.24
C LYS A 155 -0.98 -18.54 16.59
N VAL A 156 -0.55 -17.73 17.55
CA VAL A 156 -0.43 -18.17 18.95
C VAL A 156 -1.85 -18.51 19.42
N PRO A 157 -2.11 -19.71 19.94
CA PRO A 157 -3.44 -20.07 20.43
C PRO A 157 -3.88 -19.08 21.51
N ALA A 158 -5.16 -18.66 21.47
CA ALA A 158 -5.75 -17.87 22.54
C ALA A 158 -5.61 -18.64 23.84
N GLY A 159 -4.82 -18.11 24.79
CA GLY A 159 -4.53 -18.78 26.07
C GLY A 159 -3.06 -19.17 26.28
N TRP A 160 -2.17 -18.87 25.33
CA TRP A 160 -0.75 -19.07 25.56
C TRP A 160 -0.23 -18.07 26.61
N ILE A 161 0.09 -18.56 27.80
CA ILE A 161 0.77 -17.81 28.86
C ILE A 161 2.26 -18.11 28.73
N PRO A 162 3.16 -17.10 28.57
CA PRO A 162 4.58 -17.34 28.57
C PRO A 162 4.98 -18.01 29.88
N GLN A 163 5.58 -19.19 29.79
CA GLN A 163 6.19 -19.79 30.98
C GLN A 163 7.37 -18.91 31.37
N SER A 164 7.24 -18.25 32.51
CA SER A 164 8.33 -17.52 33.18
C SER A 164 9.44 -18.52 33.55
N SER A 165 10.52 -18.49 32.75
CA SER A 165 11.80 -19.09 33.17
C SER A 165 12.58 -18.17 34.05
#